data_acb6257b0891a0f79d036ca08ae75314
#
_entry.id   acb6257b0891a0f79d036ca08ae75314
#
_cell.length_a   1.000
_cell.length_b   1.000
_cell.length_c   1.000
_cell.angle_alpha   90.00
_cell.angle_beta   90.00
_cell.angle_gamma   90.00
#
_symmetry.space_group_name_H-M   'P 1'
#
loop_
_entity.id
_entity.type
_entity.pdbx_description
1 polymer ?
#
loop_
_entity_poly.entity_id
_entity_poly.type
_entity_poly.pdbx_seq_one_letter_code
_entity_poly.pdbx_strand_id
1 'polypeptide(L)'
;MSSWFQRKFNNFESFVIDVIFGRAEGTAATLFAGFLQVLSFLFSGVVQARYWLYRTRVFHDQPLGCLVVVVGNLTVGGTGKTPVVEKFARALRDRGRKVAILSRGYKSKSPPLWRRALNWITHAAEPPPRIVSDGQRVLLDSEHAGDEPFMLASNLPGVLVLVDKNRVKAGMYAIKKFGCDTLVLDDGFQYLPLKGSLNLLLVDKTNPFGNGNLLPRGILREPIKHLKRASYVFLTKSNGQRDLDLEDLIKRHNPRADIIECAHRPKHLVRFGAGNGTGGANEIEQQPLDFLKNKRVGAFSGIAVPESFEKFLRDLGGKIEFTRRFLDHYRFTSDDFSSIFREAQEKKVDFIVTTEKDAVRIAADMPCPVPVYYLRLEIEILQGAADFNEAVERICFPGAAALP
;
A
#
# COMPACT_ATOMS: atom_id res chain seq x y z
N MET A 1 18.25 -24.98 6.56
CA MET A 1 18.77 -24.21 7.71
C MET A 1 18.14 -24.78 8.96
N SER A 2 18.92 -25.11 10.01
CA SER A 2 18.44 -25.84 11.18
C SER A 2 17.34 -25.04 11.92
N SER A 3 16.33 -25.73 12.45
CA SER A 3 15.21 -25.17 13.23
C SER A 3 15.65 -24.28 14.40
N TRP A 4 16.85 -24.48 14.89
CA TRP A 4 17.50 -23.71 15.95
C TRP A 4 17.90 -22.27 15.51
N PHE A 5 18.50 -22.11 14.31
CA PHE A 5 18.83 -20.81 13.74
C PHE A 5 17.58 -19.96 13.50
N GLN A 6 16.53 -20.60 13.02
CA GLN A 6 15.24 -19.94 12.74
C GLN A 6 14.57 -19.47 14.05
N ARG A 7 14.61 -20.26 15.12
CA ARG A 7 14.11 -19.86 16.45
C ARG A 7 14.91 -18.68 17.03
N LYS A 8 16.25 -18.70 16.97
CA LYS A 8 17.07 -17.58 17.44
C LYS A 8 16.81 -16.31 16.64
N PHE A 9 16.67 -16.41 15.33
CA PHE A 9 16.36 -15.27 14.47
C PHE A 9 15.00 -14.66 14.80
N ASN A 10 13.97 -15.50 14.95
CA ASN A 10 12.63 -15.04 15.32
C ASN A 10 12.59 -14.39 16.71
N ASN A 11 13.32 -14.95 17.69
CA ASN A 11 13.42 -14.34 19.02
C ASN A 11 14.14 -12.99 18.99
N PHE A 12 15.19 -12.85 18.17
CA PHE A 12 15.89 -11.59 17.99
C PHE A 12 15.00 -10.56 17.29
N GLU A 13 14.28 -10.97 16.25
CA GLU A 13 13.33 -10.10 15.55
C GLU A 13 12.23 -9.60 16.51
N SER A 14 11.64 -10.48 17.31
CA SER A 14 10.67 -10.10 18.34
C SER A 14 11.26 -9.12 19.35
N PHE A 15 12.48 -9.38 19.83
CA PHE A 15 13.17 -8.48 20.76
C PHE A 15 13.41 -7.08 20.13
N VAL A 16 13.84 -7.02 18.87
CA VAL A 16 14.04 -5.73 18.16
C VAL A 16 12.72 -4.99 18.05
N ILE A 17 11.63 -5.68 17.68
CA ILE A 17 10.29 -5.12 17.59
C ILE A 17 9.85 -4.57 18.95
N ASP A 18 10.02 -5.34 20.02
CA ASP A 18 9.63 -4.93 21.37
C ASP A 18 10.43 -3.71 21.86
N VAL A 19 11.73 -3.63 21.53
CA VAL A 19 12.54 -2.43 21.80
C VAL A 19 12.05 -1.22 21.03
N ILE A 20 11.73 -1.37 19.73
CA ILE A 20 11.21 -0.28 18.88
C ILE A 20 9.88 0.25 19.42
N PHE A 21 9.00 -0.63 19.88
CA PHE A 21 7.70 -0.25 20.43
C PHE A 21 7.72 0.05 21.93
N GLY A 22 8.90 0.00 22.57
CA GLY A 22 9.04 0.30 24.00
C GLY A 22 8.42 -0.73 24.93
N ARG A 23 8.27 -1.97 24.49
CA ARG A 23 7.71 -3.10 25.24
C ARG A 23 8.76 -3.92 25.99
N ALA A 24 10.02 -3.86 25.51
CA ALA A 24 11.14 -4.57 26.13
C ALA A 24 11.68 -3.79 27.31
N GLU A 25 11.87 -4.45 28.46
CA GLU A 25 12.43 -3.90 29.68
C GLU A 25 13.81 -4.51 30.01
N GLY A 26 14.58 -3.81 30.83
CA GLY A 26 15.90 -4.26 31.33
C GLY A 26 17.09 -3.58 30.65
N THR A 27 18.27 -3.76 31.25
CA THR A 27 19.52 -3.09 30.86
C THR A 27 19.93 -3.37 29.40
N ALA A 28 19.76 -4.60 28.94
CA ALA A 28 20.05 -4.98 27.55
C ALA A 28 19.15 -4.25 26.55
N ALA A 29 17.86 -4.13 26.85
CA ALA A 29 16.90 -3.39 26.01
C ALA A 29 17.24 -1.89 25.98
N THR A 30 17.62 -1.30 27.12
CA THR A 30 18.00 0.11 27.23
C THR A 30 19.30 0.40 26.45
N LEU A 31 20.32 -0.44 26.57
CA LEU A 31 21.57 -0.28 25.82
C LEU A 31 21.33 -0.43 24.31
N PHE A 32 20.54 -1.42 23.92
CA PHE A 32 20.21 -1.62 22.50
C PHE A 32 19.36 -0.47 21.95
N ALA A 33 18.39 0.04 22.71
CA ALA A 33 17.64 1.23 22.37
C ALA A 33 18.53 2.46 22.17
N GLY A 34 19.54 2.66 23.06
CA GLY A 34 20.55 3.70 22.93
C GLY A 34 21.38 3.57 21.65
N PHE A 35 21.81 2.35 21.31
CA PHE A 35 22.51 2.08 20.05
C PHE A 35 21.65 2.41 18.84
N LEU A 36 20.39 1.94 18.82
CA LEU A 36 19.44 2.28 17.75
C LEU A 36 19.17 3.79 17.66
N GLN A 37 19.22 4.50 18.80
CA GLN A 37 19.03 5.96 18.82
C GLN A 37 20.20 6.67 18.11
N VAL A 38 21.44 6.26 18.33
CA VAL A 38 22.61 6.82 17.62
C VAL A 38 22.47 6.58 16.11
N LEU A 39 22.11 5.36 15.69
CA LEU A 39 21.88 5.06 14.28
C LEU A 39 20.73 5.89 13.68
N SER A 40 19.68 6.14 14.46
CA SER A 40 18.55 6.99 14.06
C SER A 40 18.98 8.45 13.82
N PHE A 41 19.89 9.00 14.63
CA PHE A 41 20.47 10.32 14.39
C PHE A 41 21.26 10.38 13.08
N LEU A 42 22.10 9.37 12.83
CA LEU A 42 22.85 9.27 11.56
C LEU A 42 21.91 9.19 10.36
N PHE A 43 20.88 8.34 10.44
CA PHE A 43 19.86 8.22 9.42
C PHE A 43 19.11 9.54 9.20
N SER A 44 18.74 10.23 10.28
CA SER A 44 18.13 11.56 10.23
C SER A 44 19.01 12.56 9.49
N GLY A 45 20.32 12.56 9.77
CA GLY A 45 21.30 13.42 9.08
C GLY A 45 21.29 13.17 7.57
N VAL A 46 21.36 11.91 7.15
CA VAL A 46 21.31 11.53 5.72
C VAL A 46 20.02 11.97 5.06
N VAL A 47 18.86 11.71 5.69
CA VAL A 47 17.54 12.09 5.16
C VAL A 47 17.43 13.60 5.02
N GLN A 48 17.88 14.36 6.03
CA GLN A 48 17.81 15.82 6.01
C GLN A 48 18.80 16.43 5.01
N ALA A 49 20.03 15.90 4.92
CA ALA A 49 21.01 16.33 3.92
C ALA A 49 20.48 16.11 2.50
N ARG A 50 19.91 14.91 2.21
CA ARG A 50 19.30 14.64 0.92
C ARG A 50 18.16 15.62 0.61
N TYR A 51 17.26 15.88 1.57
CA TYR A 51 16.18 16.85 1.40
C TYR A 51 16.72 18.26 1.15
N TRP A 52 17.76 18.67 1.88
CA TRP A 52 18.42 19.97 1.72
C TRP A 52 19.02 20.13 0.31
N LEU A 53 19.71 19.10 -0.22
CA LEU A 53 20.30 19.10 -1.57
C LEU A 53 19.23 19.32 -2.67
N TYR A 54 18.05 18.73 -2.53
CA TYR A 54 16.92 19.00 -3.45
C TYR A 54 16.34 20.41 -3.24
N ARG A 55 16.24 20.87 -1.99
CA ARG A 55 15.69 22.19 -1.68
C ARG A 55 16.59 23.32 -2.18
N THR A 56 17.89 23.16 -2.10
CA THR A 56 18.89 24.12 -2.60
C THR A 56 19.17 23.98 -4.09
N ARG A 57 18.47 23.07 -4.78
CA ARG A 57 18.64 22.76 -6.20
C ARG A 57 20.03 22.28 -6.59
N VAL A 58 20.83 21.73 -5.66
CA VAL A 58 22.02 20.96 -5.98
C VAL A 58 21.63 19.68 -6.72
N PHE A 59 20.61 19.00 -6.22
CA PHE A 59 19.90 17.97 -6.96
C PHE A 59 18.62 18.57 -7.55
N HIS A 60 18.32 18.24 -8.81
CA HIS A 60 17.18 18.78 -9.51
C HIS A 60 16.06 17.75 -9.60
N ASP A 61 14.84 18.22 -9.35
CA ASP A 61 13.64 17.51 -9.75
C ASP A 61 13.44 17.62 -11.28
N GLN A 62 12.85 16.61 -11.86
CA GLN A 62 12.62 16.54 -13.30
C GLN A 62 11.14 16.79 -13.59
N PRO A 63 10.76 17.97 -14.11
CA PRO A 63 9.40 18.24 -14.53
C PRO A 63 9.07 17.42 -15.77
N LEU A 64 7.93 16.74 -15.76
CA LEU A 64 7.50 15.88 -16.89
C LEU A 64 6.47 16.55 -17.80
N GLY A 65 6.06 17.80 -17.52
CA GLY A 65 5.06 18.51 -18.31
C GLY A 65 3.63 17.99 -18.12
N CYS A 66 3.36 17.23 -17.06
CA CYS A 66 2.04 16.73 -16.70
C CYS A 66 1.78 16.94 -15.21
N LEU A 67 0.56 16.67 -14.78
CA LEU A 67 0.19 16.75 -13.38
C LEU A 67 0.68 15.51 -12.61
N VAL A 68 1.24 15.73 -11.43
CA VAL A 68 1.81 14.68 -10.59
C VAL A 68 1.17 14.70 -9.21
N VAL A 69 0.50 13.64 -8.83
CA VAL A 69 -0.03 13.42 -7.49
C VAL A 69 0.89 12.44 -6.78
N VAL A 70 1.40 12.86 -5.64
CA VAL A 70 2.24 12.02 -4.79
C VAL A 70 1.41 11.51 -3.63
N VAL A 71 1.24 10.21 -3.53
CA VAL A 71 0.62 9.55 -2.37
C VAL A 71 1.72 8.84 -1.57
N GLY A 72 1.74 9.06 -0.26
CA GLY A 72 2.74 8.41 0.58
C GLY A 72 2.54 8.68 2.06
N ASN A 73 3.50 8.28 2.87
CA ASN A 73 3.45 8.43 4.32
C ASN A 73 4.86 8.69 4.89
N LEU A 74 4.93 9.09 6.16
CA LEU A 74 6.20 9.31 6.87
C LEU A 74 6.71 8.06 7.59
N THR A 75 5.88 7.05 7.80
CA THR A 75 6.19 5.86 8.61
C THR A 75 6.44 4.63 7.74
N VAL A 76 7.09 3.60 8.29
CA VAL A 76 7.04 2.25 7.74
C VAL A 76 5.75 1.55 8.19
N GLY A 77 5.27 0.58 7.41
CA GLY A 77 4.09 -0.23 7.73
C GLY A 77 2.86 0.11 6.88
N GLY A 78 1.79 -0.62 7.14
CA GLY A 78 0.53 -0.56 6.39
C GLY A 78 -0.36 0.63 6.81
N THR A 79 -0.13 1.79 6.24
CA THR A 79 -0.94 3.00 6.48
C THR A 79 -2.20 3.09 5.60
N GLY A 80 -2.52 2.03 4.84
CA GLY A 80 -3.69 2.04 3.96
C GLY A 80 -3.51 2.84 2.67
N LYS A 81 -2.29 2.92 2.12
CA LYS A 81 -1.99 3.68 0.90
C LYS A 81 -2.76 3.20 -0.32
N THR A 82 -2.70 1.89 -0.61
CA THR A 82 -3.27 1.31 -1.84
C THR A 82 -4.74 1.65 -2.04
N PRO A 83 -5.64 1.52 -1.05
CA PRO A 83 -7.04 1.91 -1.21
C PRO A 83 -7.25 3.43 -1.41
N VAL A 84 -6.38 4.29 -0.83
CA VAL A 84 -6.44 5.75 -1.06
C VAL A 84 -5.97 6.09 -2.47
N VAL A 85 -4.87 5.49 -2.94
CA VAL A 85 -4.39 5.61 -4.33
C VAL A 85 -5.49 5.20 -5.30
N GLU A 86 -6.13 4.05 -5.04
CA GLU A 86 -7.22 3.54 -5.85
C GLU A 86 -8.39 4.51 -5.92
N LYS A 87 -8.88 4.98 -4.75
CA LYS A 87 -10.01 5.93 -4.70
C LYS A 87 -9.70 7.22 -5.44
N PHE A 88 -8.50 7.76 -5.25
CA PHE A 88 -8.08 9.01 -5.88
C PHE A 88 -7.90 8.84 -7.40
N ALA A 89 -7.22 7.78 -7.84
CA ALA A 89 -7.02 7.48 -9.26
C ALA A 89 -8.35 7.23 -9.99
N ARG A 90 -9.30 6.54 -9.34
CA ARG A 90 -10.65 6.33 -9.84
C ARG A 90 -11.38 7.67 -10.02
N ALA A 91 -11.34 8.53 -9.01
CA ALA A 91 -11.99 9.84 -9.07
C ALA A 91 -11.41 10.74 -10.17
N LEU A 92 -10.10 10.68 -10.44
CA LEU A 92 -9.47 11.39 -11.55
C LEU A 92 -9.88 10.82 -12.91
N ARG A 93 -9.85 9.49 -13.07
CA ARG A 93 -10.30 8.81 -14.30
C ARG A 93 -11.75 9.14 -14.61
N ASP A 94 -12.63 9.08 -13.62
CA ASP A 94 -14.07 9.32 -13.78
C ASP A 94 -14.37 10.78 -14.19
N ARG A 95 -13.42 11.71 -13.94
CA ARG A 95 -13.43 13.10 -14.43
C ARG A 95 -12.71 13.27 -15.79
N GLY A 96 -12.40 12.18 -16.49
CA GLY A 96 -11.83 12.20 -17.85
C GLY A 96 -10.32 12.34 -17.93
N ARG A 97 -9.58 12.25 -16.81
CA ARG A 97 -8.11 12.31 -16.84
C ARG A 97 -7.54 10.96 -17.34
N LYS A 98 -6.47 11.05 -18.12
CA LYS A 98 -5.68 9.88 -18.53
C LYS A 98 -4.62 9.57 -17.47
N VAL A 99 -5.01 8.74 -16.51
CA VAL A 99 -4.21 8.48 -15.30
C VAL A 99 -3.23 7.32 -15.51
N ALA A 100 -2.00 7.52 -15.04
CA ALA A 100 -1.03 6.44 -14.85
C ALA A 100 -0.59 6.36 -13.38
N ILE A 101 -0.65 5.17 -12.79
CA ILE A 101 -0.09 4.88 -11.47
C ILE A 101 1.35 4.40 -11.64
N LEU A 102 2.27 5.01 -10.90
CA LEU A 102 3.69 4.67 -10.89
C LEU A 102 4.07 4.06 -9.55
N SER A 103 4.31 2.76 -9.51
CA SER A 103 4.73 2.03 -8.31
C SER A 103 6.18 1.56 -8.39
N ARG A 104 6.76 1.24 -7.23
CA ARG A 104 8.13 0.71 -7.12
C ARG A 104 8.22 -0.78 -7.45
N GLY A 105 7.15 -1.51 -7.26
CA GLY A 105 7.14 -2.97 -7.35
C GLY A 105 7.91 -3.62 -6.19
N TYR A 106 7.49 -3.33 -4.98
CA TYR A 106 8.09 -3.93 -3.79
C TYR A 106 7.97 -5.44 -3.81
N LYS A 107 9.07 -6.16 -3.49
CA LYS A 107 9.16 -7.64 -3.52
C LYS A 107 8.89 -8.30 -4.89
N SER A 108 8.79 -7.55 -5.98
CA SER A 108 8.70 -8.14 -7.32
C SER A 108 10.02 -8.78 -7.75
N LYS A 109 9.97 -9.85 -8.54
CA LYS A 109 11.17 -10.48 -9.12
C LYS A 109 12.00 -9.46 -9.91
N SER A 110 13.23 -9.26 -9.49
CA SER A 110 14.19 -8.37 -10.16
C SER A 110 15.23 -9.20 -10.91
N PRO A 111 15.76 -8.73 -12.03
CA PRO A 111 16.87 -9.40 -12.70
C PRO A 111 18.05 -9.60 -11.74
N PRO A 112 18.79 -10.70 -11.86
CA PRO A 112 19.94 -10.98 -11.01
C PRO A 112 21.01 -9.88 -11.14
N LEU A 113 21.78 -9.66 -10.07
CA LEU A 113 22.75 -8.56 -9.97
C LEU A 113 23.79 -8.57 -11.10
N TRP A 114 24.24 -9.74 -11.52
CA TRP A 114 25.21 -9.88 -12.61
C TRP A 114 24.67 -9.34 -13.96
N ARG A 115 23.40 -9.56 -14.24
CA ARG A 115 22.73 -9.05 -15.46
C ARG A 115 22.64 -7.52 -15.44
N ARG A 116 22.42 -6.94 -14.24
CA ARG A 116 22.41 -5.49 -14.04
C ARG A 116 23.82 -4.89 -14.22
N ALA A 117 24.84 -5.55 -13.68
CA ALA A 117 26.23 -5.16 -13.86
C ALA A 117 26.66 -5.25 -15.34
N LEU A 118 26.26 -6.31 -16.04
CA LEU A 118 26.54 -6.49 -17.47
C LEU A 118 25.89 -5.37 -18.29
N ASN A 119 24.62 -5.06 -18.06
CA ASN A 119 23.92 -3.97 -18.74
C ASN A 119 24.58 -2.60 -18.49
N TRP A 120 25.11 -2.39 -17.29
CA TRP A 120 25.84 -1.16 -16.96
C TRP A 120 27.16 -1.07 -17.73
N ILE A 121 27.93 -2.16 -17.82
CA ILE A 121 29.20 -2.23 -18.53
C ILE A 121 28.99 -2.11 -20.06
N THR A 122 27.95 -2.74 -20.59
CA THR A 122 27.67 -2.75 -22.05
C THR A 122 26.94 -1.50 -22.53
N HIS A 123 26.66 -0.53 -21.65
CA HIS A 123 25.80 0.63 -21.94
C HIS A 123 24.49 0.24 -22.66
N ALA A 124 23.97 -0.95 -22.35
CA ALA A 124 22.72 -1.41 -22.92
C ALA A 124 21.59 -0.43 -22.53
N ALA A 125 20.72 -0.12 -23.48
CA ALA A 125 19.56 0.72 -23.21
C ALA A 125 18.77 0.19 -22.00
N GLU A 126 18.45 1.06 -21.05
CA GLU A 126 17.65 0.65 -19.89
C GLU A 126 16.33 0.02 -20.36
N PRO A 127 15.98 -1.16 -19.85
CA PRO A 127 14.73 -1.80 -20.22
C PRO A 127 13.54 -0.87 -19.93
N PRO A 128 12.47 -0.93 -20.73
CA PRO A 128 11.28 -0.15 -20.47
C PRO A 128 10.69 -0.49 -19.09
N PRO A 129 9.88 0.40 -18.48
CA PRO A 129 9.16 0.09 -17.26
C PRO A 129 8.24 -1.10 -17.50
N ARG A 130 8.01 -1.91 -16.47
CA ARG A 130 7.08 -3.03 -16.54
C ARG A 130 5.65 -2.50 -16.57
N ILE A 131 4.90 -2.90 -17.59
CA ILE A 131 3.50 -2.54 -17.75
C ILE A 131 2.66 -3.61 -17.04
N VAL A 132 2.07 -3.27 -15.90
CA VAL A 132 1.16 -4.16 -15.16
C VAL A 132 -0.23 -4.14 -15.78
N SER A 133 -0.72 -2.96 -16.13
CA SER A 133 -1.94 -2.76 -16.90
C SER A 133 -1.72 -1.66 -17.93
N ASP A 134 -2.24 -1.87 -19.14
CA ASP A 134 -2.28 -0.85 -20.20
C ASP A 134 -3.55 0.03 -20.13
N GLY A 135 -4.38 -0.19 -19.09
CA GLY A 135 -5.68 0.42 -18.90
C GLY A 135 -6.84 -0.42 -19.47
N GLN A 136 -6.57 -1.35 -20.38
CA GLN A 136 -7.57 -2.27 -20.92
C GLN A 136 -7.44 -3.68 -20.36
N ARG A 137 -6.21 -4.13 -20.15
CA ARG A 137 -5.90 -5.49 -19.69
C ARG A 137 -4.81 -5.46 -18.63
N VAL A 138 -4.90 -6.40 -17.69
CA VAL A 138 -3.80 -6.72 -16.78
C VAL A 138 -2.83 -7.65 -17.52
N LEU A 139 -1.57 -7.23 -17.61
CA LEU A 139 -0.55 -7.88 -18.46
C LEU A 139 0.47 -8.70 -17.67
N LEU A 140 0.55 -8.49 -16.35
CA LEU A 140 1.47 -9.18 -15.44
C LEU A 140 0.72 -9.73 -14.26
N ASP A 141 1.19 -10.87 -13.75
CA ASP A 141 0.74 -11.45 -12.49
C ASP A 141 1.31 -10.72 -11.25
N SER A 142 0.84 -11.10 -10.06
CA SER A 142 1.29 -10.53 -8.80
C SER A 142 2.76 -10.82 -8.49
N GLU A 143 3.33 -11.90 -9.02
CA GLU A 143 4.73 -12.26 -8.78
C GLU A 143 5.70 -11.32 -9.51
N HIS A 144 5.35 -10.91 -10.72
CA HIS A 144 6.15 -10.01 -11.55
C HIS A 144 5.83 -8.55 -11.30
N ALA A 145 4.57 -8.23 -11.04
CA ALA A 145 4.12 -6.87 -10.74
C ALA A 145 4.45 -6.43 -9.31
N GLY A 146 4.28 -7.33 -8.36
CA GLY A 146 4.11 -7.09 -6.93
C GLY A 146 2.63 -7.02 -6.56
N ASP A 147 2.29 -7.37 -5.32
CA ASP A 147 0.92 -7.52 -4.86
C ASP A 147 0.09 -6.23 -5.04
N GLU A 148 0.61 -5.10 -4.56
CA GLU A 148 -0.10 -3.80 -4.59
C GLU A 148 -0.32 -3.25 -6.00
N PRO A 149 0.68 -3.22 -6.91
CA PRO A 149 0.45 -2.81 -8.29
C PRO A 149 -0.52 -3.72 -9.04
N PHE A 150 -0.48 -5.04 -8.76
CA PHE A 150 -1.43 -5.98 -9.35
C PHE A 150 -2.87 -5.71 -8.89
N MET A 151 -3.08 -5.49 -7.57
CA MET A 151 -4.39 -5.10 -7.03
C MET A 151 -4.92 -3.81 -7.68
N LEU A 152 -4.06 -2.78 -7.76
CA LEU A 152 -4.44 -1.52 -8.41
C LEU A 152 -4.84 -1.72 -9.87
N ALA A 153 -4.08 -2.53 -10.62
CA ALA A 153 -4.37 -2.85 -12.02
C ALA A 153 -5.72 -3.58 -12.18
N SER A 154 -5.96 -4.56 -11.32
CA SER A 154 -7.22 -5.35 -11.34
C SER A 154 -8.45 -4.53 -10.98
N ASN A 155 -8.30 -3.55 -10.06
CA ASN A 155 -9.40 -2.75 -9.53
C ASN A 155 -9.70 -1.47 -10.32
N LEU A 156 -8.80 -1.08 -11.21
CA LEU A 156 -8.86 0.20 -11.92
C LEU A 156 -8.81 0.02 -13.45
N PRO A 157 -9.83 -0.60 -14.07
CA PRO A 157 -9.93 -0.57 -15.53
C PRO A 157 -9.92 0.88 -16.02
N GLY A 158 -9.23 1.14 -17.13
CA GLY A 158 -9.04 2.48 -17.67
C GLY A 158 -7.85 3.26 -17.08
N VAL A 159 -7.09 2.68 -16.15
CA VAL A 159 -5.90 3.29 -15.56
C VAL A 159 -4.65 2.50 -15.92
N LEU A 160 -3.63 3.19 -16.43
CA LEU A 160 -2.32 2.60 -16.69
C LEU A 160 -1.60 2.33 -15.37
N VAL A 161 -1.01 1.15 -15.20
CA VAL A 161 -0.19 0.83 -14.01
C VAL A 161 1.20 0.38 -14.44
N LEU A 162 2.21 1.13 -14.01
CA LEU A 162 3.62 0.89 -14.34
C LEU A 162 4.45 0.64 -13.10
N VAL A 163 5.42 -0.25 -13.23
CA VAL A 163 6.38 -0.59 -12.17
C VAL A 163 7.81 -0.31 -12.64
N ASP A 164 8.47 0.61 -11.98
CA ASP A 164 9.90 0.89 -12.13
C ASP A 164 10.45 1.58 -10.88
N LYS A 165 11.71 1.32 -10.54
CA LYS A 165 12.41 2.07 -9.47
C LYS A 165 12.65 3.53 -9.85
N ASN A 166 12.86 3.79 -11.14
CA ASN A 166 12.96 5.13 -11.71
C ASN A 166 11.58 5.61 -12.19
N ARG A 167 10.85 6.35 -11.29
CA ARG A 167 9.50 6.86 -11.60
C ARG A 167 9.52 7.98 -12.63
N VAL A 168 10.65 8.69 -12.79
CA VAL A 168 10.79 9.69 -13.85
C VAL A 168 10.74 9.00 -15.21
N LYS A 169 11.54 7.93 -15.39
CA LYS A 169 11.51 7.11 -16.61
C LYS A 169 10.12 6.53 -16.88
N ALA A 170 9.47 5.96 -15.84
CA ALA A 170 8.13 5.40 -15.97
C ALA A 170 7.10 6.46 -16.34
N GLY A 171 7.18 7.66 -15.75
CA GLY A 171 6.32 8.79 -16.07
C GLY A 171 6.50 9.28 -17.50
N MET A 172 7.74 9.47 -17.95
CA MET A 172 8.04 9.82 -19.34
C MET A 172 7.49 8.78 -20.34
N TYR A 173 7.60 7.51 -19.99
CA TYR A 173 7.07 6.43 -20.80
C TYR A 173 5.53 6.46 -20.86
N ALA A 174 4.86 6.65 -19.74
CA ALA A 174 3.41 6.80 -19.67
C ALA A 174 2.90 7.96 -20.54
N ILE A 175 3.56 9.11 -20.48
CA ILE A 175 3.20 10.29 -21.26
C ILE A 175 3.43 10.05 -22.75
N LYS A 176 4.64 9.61 -23.13
CA LYS A 176 5.02 9.49 -24.55
C LYS A 176 4.29 8.35 -25.28
N LYS A 177 4.09 7.21 -24.61
CA LYS A 177 3.53 6.01 -25.24
C LYS A 177 2.00 5.91 -25.11
N PHE A 178 1.45 6.36 -23.97
CA PHE A 178 0.04 6.20 -23.68
C PHE A 178 -0.74 7.53 -23.65
N GLY A 179 -0.04 8.66 -23.74
CA GLY A 179 -0.66 9.99 -23.71
C GLY A 179 -1.26 10.32 -22.36
N CYS A 180 -0.71 9.78 -21.27
CA CYS A 180 -1.18 10.11 -19.93
C CYS A 180 -0.89 11.57 -19.59
N ASP A 181 -1.85 12.24 -18.99
CA ASP A 181 -1.78 13.63 -18.58
C ASP A 181 -1.68 13.80 -17.04
N THR A 182 -1.87 12.71 -16.32
CA THR A 182 -1.85 12.69 -14.85
C THR A 182 -1.12 11.45 -14.34
N LEU A 183 -0.14 11.66 -13.47
CA LEU A 183 0.63 10.60 -12.84
C LEU A 183 0.28 10.53 -11.34
N VAL A 184 0.03 9.35 -10.82
CA VAL A 184 -0.15 9.09 -9.40
C VAL A 184 1.01 8.23 -8.91
N LEU A 185 1.85 8.77 -8.03
CA LEU A 185 2.95 8.04 -7.43
C LEU A 185 2.47 7.28 -6.19
N ASP A 186 2.48 5.97 -6.27
CA ASP A 186 2.27 5.10 -5.13
C ASP A 186 3.56 5.00 -4.31
N ASP A 187 3.46 5.27 -3.01
CA ASP A 187 4.59 5.40 -2.07
C ASP A 187 5.66 6.37 -2.55
N GLY A 188 5.21 7.54 -3.03
CA GLY A 188 6.05 8.53 -3.70
C GLY A 188 6.64 9.61 -2.78
N PHE A 189 6.25 9.74 -1.51
CA PHE A 189 6.60 10.90 -0.67
C PHE A 189 8.11 11.07 -0.46
N GLN A 190 8.88 9.98 -0.42
CA GLN A 190 10.34 9.95 -0.36
C GLN A 190 11.01 10.08 -1.74
N TYR A 191 10.25 10.08 -2.84
CA TYR A 191 10.80 10.14 -4.19
C TYR A 191 10.94 11.59 -4.67
N LEU A 192 12.01 12.28 -4.26
CA LEU A 192 12.26 13.69 -4.54
C LEU A 192 12.60 14.03 -6.01
N PRO A 193 13.10 13.10 -6.87
CA PRO A 193 13.38 13.42 -8.27
C PRO A 193 12.17 13.84 -9.10
N LEU A 194 10.95 13.58 -8.65
CA LEU A 194 9.72 14.00 -9.31
C LEU A 194 8.89 14.84 -8.35
N LYS A 195 8.72 16.12 -8.69
CA LYS A 195 7.96 17.05 -7.86
C LYS A 195 6.47 16.84 -8.04
N GLY A 196 5.75 16.65 -6.94
CA GLY A 196 4.29 16.58 -6.94
C GLY A 196 3.65 17.94 -7.14
N SER A 197 2.65 18.01 -8.01
CA SER A 197 1.69 19.11 -8.07
C SER A 197 0.78 19.10 -6.84
N LEU A 198 0.50 17.88 -6.34
CA LEU A 198 -0.29 17.64 -5.15
C LEU A 198 0.35 16.52 -4.33
N ASN A 199 0.49 16.73 -3.01
CA ASN A 199 1.05 15.74 -2.09
C ASN A 199 -0.01 15.30 -1.09
N LEU A 200 -0.44 14.04 -1.17
CA LEU A 200 -1.37 13.38 -0.26
C LEU A 200 -0.56 12.57 0.74
N LEU A 201 -0.57 12.99 1.99
CA LEU A 201 0.17 12.32 3.06
C LEU A 201 -0.77 11.53 3.96
N LEU A 202 -0.52 10.24 4.09
CA LEU A 202 -1.31 9.36 4.94
C LEU A 202 -0.69 9.26 6.33
N VAL A 203 -1.55 9.35 7.34
CA VAL A 203 -1.23 9.16 8.75
C VAL A 203 -2.18 8.12 9.32
N ASP A 204 -1.64 7.04 9.86
CA ASP A 204 -2.42 6.00 10.55
C ASP A 204 -2.88 6.55 11.89
N LYS A 205 -4.17 6.76 12.06
CA LYS A 205 -4.74 7.36 13.28
C LYS A 205 -4.52 6.48 14.51
N THR A 206 -4.39 5.18 14.34
CA THR A 206 -4.16 4.25 15.46
C THR A 206 -2.71 4.26 15.97
N ASN A 207 -1.75 4.67 15.13
CA ASN A 207 -0.34 4.82 15.49
C ASN A 207 0.33 5.85 14.57
N PRO A 208 0.06 7.16 14.78
CA PRO A 208 0.38 8.20 13.82
C PRO A 208 1.88 8.30 13.47
N PHE A 209 2.73 8.28 14.48
CA PHE A 209 4.17 8.51 14.33
C PHE A 209 5.02 7.54 15.17
N GLY A 210 4.41 6.48 15.72
CA GLY A 210 5.07 5.53 16.61
C GLY A 210 5.63 6.22 17.84
N ASN A 211 6.89 5.90 18.18
CA ASN A 211 7.61 6.53 19.29
C ASN A 211 8.27 7.88 18.92
N GLY A 212 7.93 8.46 17.77
CA GLY A 212 8.46 9.74 17.29
C GLY A 212 9.90 9.70 16.75
N ASN A 213 10.55 8.55 16.77
CA ASN A 213 11.93 8.38 16.28
C ASN A 213 11.97 7.90 14.82
N LEU A 214 13.03 8.27 14.12
CA LEU A 214 13.32 7.72 12.81
C LEU A 214 13.87 6.30 12.91
N LEU A 215 13.86 5.60 11.77
CA LEU A 215 14.53 4.32 11.63
C LEU A 215 16.03 4.44 12.05
N PRO A 216 16.60 3.42 12.69
CA PRO A 216 15.99 2.16 13.12
C PRO A 216 15.39 2.19 14.55
N ARG A 217 15.45 3.31 15.29
CA ARG A 217 14.93 3.43 16.67
C ARG A 217 13.41 3.49 16.72
N GLY A 218 12.77 3.96 15.67
CA GLY A 218 11.32 4.06 15.53
C GLY A 218 10.86 3.66 14.13
N ILE A 219 9.65 4.08 13.79
CA ILE A 219 9.00 3.72 12.51
C ILE A 219 9.04 4.86 11.47
N LEU A 220 9.58 6.02 11.80
CA LEU A 220 9.61 7.16 10.87
C LEU A 220 10.69 6.99 9.79
N ARG A 221 10.31 7.18 8.54
CA ARG A 221 11.21 7.28 7.37
C ARG A 221 11.74 8.68 7.16
N GLU A 222 10.96 9.67 7.61
CA GLU A 222 11.30 11.10 7.56
C GLU A 222 10.80 11.81 8.82
N PRO A 223 11.43 12.93 9.24
CA PRO A 223 10.99 13.69 10.41
C PRO A 223 9.56 14.21 10.27
N ILE A 224 8.83 14.29 11.39
CA ILE A 224 7.44 14.79 11.44
C ILE A 224 7.32 16.21 10.82
N LYS A 225 8.35 17.06 10.98
CA LYS A 225 8.40 18.39 10.35
C LYS A 225 8.23 18.36 8.82
N HIS A 226 8.41 17.21 8.16
CA HIS A 226 8.17 17.06 6.72
C HIS A 226 6.67 16.97 6.36
N LEU A 227 5.77 16.93 7.35
CA LEU A 227 4.33 17.20 7.17
C LEU A 227 4.08 18.49 6.38
N LYS A 228 4.95 19.51 6.51
CA LYS A 228 4.86 20.76 5.75
C LYS A 228 4.85 20.62 4.22
N ARG A 229 5.22 19.45 3.68
CA ARG A 229 5.20 19.16 2.24
C ARG A 229 3.84 18.65 1.77
N ALA A 230 2.97 18.24 2.69
CA ALA A 230 1.64 17.74 2.35
C ALA A 230 0.73 18.88 1.90
N SER A 231 -0.05 18.64 0.86
CA SER A 231 -1.19 19.49 0.49
C SER A 231 -2.41 19.07 1.30
N TYR A 232 -2.62 17.77 1.41
CA TYR A 232 -3.69 17.15 2.20
C TYR A 232 -3.13 16.06 3.09
N VAL A 233 -3.69 15.93 4.30
CA VAL A 233 -3.35 14.84 5.23
C VAL A 233 -4.55 13.92 5.39
N PHE A 234 -4.38 12.66 5.02
CA PHE A 234 -5.40 11.62 5.19
C PHE A 234 -5.17 10.88 6.50
N LEU A 235 -6.08 11.02 7.45
CA LEU A 235 -6.13 10.22 8.66
C LEU A 235 -6.82 8.91 8.33
N THR A 236 -6.03 7.85 8.16
CA THR A 236 -6.54 6.52 7.83
C THR A 236 -6.85 5.70 9.08
N LYS A 237 -7.62 4.64 8.93
CA LYS A 237 -8.09 3.78 10.03
C LYS A 237 -8.85 4.56 11.11
N SER A 238 -9.54 5.64 10.72
CA SER A 238 -10.36 6.41 11.63
C SER A 238 -11.61 5.64 12.03
N ASN A 239 -12.06 5.88 13.26
CA ASN A 239 -13.35 5.42 13.78
C ASN A 239 -14.44 6.49 13.67
N GLY A 240 -14.14 7.65 13.05
CA GLY A 240 -15.04 8.80 12.91
C GLY A 240 -15.01 9.78 14.07
N GLN A 241 -14.36 9.45 15.20
CA GLN A 241 -14.18 10.38 16.31
C GLN A 241 -12.97 11.28 16.04
N ARG A 242 -13.12 12.58 16.23
CA ARG A 242 -12.00 13.53 16.07
C ARG A 242 -10.92 13.31 17.12
N ASP A 243 -9.69 13.44 16.71
CA ASP A 243 -8.50 13.43 17.57
C ASP A 243 -7.86 14.82 17.50
N LEU A 244 -8.29 15.69 18.43
CA LEU A 244 -7.87 17.10 18.45
C LEU A 244 -6.37 17.24 18.67
N ASP A 245 -5.77 16.39 19.50
CA ASP A 245 -4.32 16.44 19.76
C ASP A 245 -3.51 16.11 18.49
N LEU A 246 -3.96 15.11 17.74
CA LEU A 246 -3.34 14.75 16.47
C LEU A 246 -3.54 15.83 15.41
N GLU A 247 -4.75 16.39 15.32
CA GLU A 247 -5.04 17.50 14.40
C GLU A 247 -4.17 18.72 14.74
N ASP A 248 -4.05 19.10 16.00
CA ASP A 248 -3.21 20.18 16.48
C ASP A 248 -1.73 19.93 16.20
N LEU A 249 -1.27 18.70 16.38
CA LEU A 249 0.11 18.31 16.04
C LEU A 249 0.35 18.49 14.54
N ILE A 250 -0.56 18.04 13.69
CA ILE A 250 -0.46 18.20 12.24
C ILE A 250 -0.47 19.69 11.86
N LYS A 251 -1.41 20.46 12.40
CA LYS A 251 -1.55 21.90 12.12
C LYS A 251 -0.36 22.71 12.61
N ARG A 252 0.29 22.35 13.74
CA ARG A 252 1.55 22.97 14.17
C ARG A 252 2.68 22.80 13.17
N HIS A 253 2.76 21.66 12.48
CA HIS A 253 3.78 21.41 11.46
C HIS A 253 3.37 21.88 10.06
N ASN A 254 2.07 21.93 9.77
CA ASN A 254 1.52 22.36 8.49
C ASN A 254 0.14 23.03 8.67
N PRO A 255 0.10 24.33 8.97
CA PRO A 255 -1.16 25.06 9.18
C PRO A 255 -2.10 25.04 7.95
N ARG A 256 -1.53 24.85 6.75
CA ARG A 256 -2.27 24.91 5.47
C ARG A 256 -2.80 23.56 5.00
N ALA A 257 -2.40 22.46 5.60
CA ALA A 257 -2.87 21.15 5.17
C ALA A 257 -4.33 20.92 5.59
N ASP A 258 -5.17 20.58 4.64
CA ASP A 258 -6.51 20.10 4.93
C ASP A 258 -6.46 18.66 5.39
N ILE A 259 -7.29 18.33 6.39
CA ILE A 259 -7.31 17.02 7.03
C ILE A 259 -8.56 16.27 6.58
N ILE A 260 -8.35 15.09 5.99
CA ILE A 260 -9.41 14.21 5.51
C ILE A 260 -9.37 12.93 6.32
N GLU A 261 -10.45 12.62 7.04
CA GLU A 261 -10.56 11.36 7.78
C GLU A 261 -11.20 10.27 6.93
N CYS A 262 -10.60 9.09 6.95
CA CYS A 262 -11.11 7.95 6.20
C CYS A 262 -10.93 6.62 6.94
N ALA A 263 -11.79 5.67 6.61
CA ALA A 263 -11.77 4.31 7.14
C ALA A 263 -11.84 3.27 6.01
N HIS A 264 -11.30 2.09 6.28
CA HIS A 264 -11.53 0.93 5.45
C HIS A 264 -12.92 0.35 5.77
N ARG A 265 -13.74 0.17 4.73
CA ARG A 265 -15.05 -0.45 4.89
C ARG A 265 -15.17 -1.67 3.98
N PRO A 266 -15.67 -2.77 4.51
CA PRO A 266 -16.10 -3.91 3.69
C PRO A 266 -17.13 -3.45 2.65
N LYS A 267 -17.00 -3.90 1.41
CA LYS A 267 -17.90 -3.54 0.29
C LYS A 267 -18.74 -4.72 -0.17
N HIS A 268 -18.08 -5.78 -0.53
CA HIS A 268 -18.68 -7.04 -1.00
C HIS A 268 -17.65 -8.17 -0.89
N LEU A 269 -18.11 -9.40 -1.05
CA LEU A 269 -17.28 -10.56 -1.23
C LEU A 269 -17.10 -10.83 -2.73
N VAL A 270 -15.92 -11.26 -3.12
CA VAL A 270 -15.61 -11.63 -4.51
C VAL A 270 -15.16 -13.09 -4.52
N ARG A 271 -15.75 -13.90 -5.39
CA ARG A 271 -15.38 -15.30 -5.53
C ARG A 271 -14.02 -15.41 -6.21
N PHE A 272 -13.11 -16.16 -5.60
CA PHE A 272 -11.84 -16.50 -6.20
C PHE A 272 -12.03 -17.52 -7.33
N GLY A 273 -11.30 -17.34 -8.44
CA GLY A 273 -11.35 -18.26 -9.58
C GLY A 273 -12.49 -18.00 -10.58
N ALA A 274 -13.49 -17.21 -10.23
CA ALA A 274 -14.50 -16.75 -11.18
C ALA A 274 -13.97 -15.52 -11.95
N GLY A 275 -13.32 -15.73 -13.09
CA GLY A 275 -12.95 -14.64 -14.00
C GLY A 275 -11.50 -14.10 -13.91
N ASN A 276 -10.60 -14.71 -13.16
CA ASN A 276 -9.18 -14.30 -13.12
C ASN A 276 -8.35 -14.81 -14.31
N GLY A 277 -8.97 -15.25 -15.41
CA GLY A 277 -8.32 -15.62 -16.65
C GLY A 277 -8.10 -14.41 -17.57
N THR A 278 -6.90 -14.30 -18.09
CA THR A 278 -6.50 -13.38 -19.15
C THR A 278 -7.44 -13.51 -20.36
N GLY A 279 -8.39 -12.57 -20.50
CA GLY A 279 -9.15 -12.40 -21.73
C GLY A 279 -10.58 -12.95 -21.68
N GLY A 280 -11.52 -12.10 -21.42
CA GLY A 280 -12.96 -12.29 -21.57
C GLY A 280 -13.73 -11.72 -20.38
N ALA A 281 -14.81 -11.02 -20.66
CA ALA A 281 -15.74 -10.49 -19.66
C ALA A 281 -16.53 -11.65 -19.01
N ASN A 282 -15.86 -12.48 -18.22
CA ASN A 282 -16.56 -13.35 -17.28
C ASN A 282 -16.97 -12.48 -16.09
N GLU A 283 -18.25 -12.42 -15.82
CA GLU A 283 -18.82 -11.71 -14.69
C GLU A 283 -18.10 -12.15 -13.41
N ILE A 284 -17.43 -11.20 -12.76
CA ILE A 284 -16.83 -11.41 -11.45
C ILE A 284 -17.98 -11.68 -10.49
N GLU A 285 -18.10 -12.91 -9.99
CA GLU A 285 -19.15 -13.28 -9.05
C GLU A 285 -18.95 -12.52 -7.75
N GLN A 286 -19.79 -11.51 -7.52
CA GLN A 286 -19.80 -10.69 -6.32
C GLN A 286 -20.99 -11.09 -5.44
N GLN A 287 -20.77 -11.17 -4.15
CA GLN A 287 -21.80 -11.42 -3.15
C GLN A 287 -21.91 -10.22 -2.19
N PRO A 288 -23.11 -9.79 -1.84
CA PRO A 288 -23.30 -8.74 -0.86
C PRO A 288 -22.78 -9.18 0.51
N LEU A 289 -22.49 -8.24 1.40
CA LEU A 289 -21.97 -8.54 2.74
C LEU A 289 -22.93 -9.41 3.56
N ASP A 290 -24.24 -9.25 3.34
CA ASP A 290 -25.28 -10.05 4.01
C ASP A 290 -25.18 -11.55 3.71
N PHE A 291 -24.46 -11.93 2.65
CA PHE A 291 -24.15 -13.33 2.33
C PHE A 291 -23.38 -14.04 3.44
N LEU A 292 -22.64 -13.29 4.29
CA LEU A 292 -21.95 -13.82 5.46
C LEU A 292 -22.86 -14.16 6.64
N LYS A 293 -24.07 -13.59 6.69
CA LYS A 293 -24.95 -13.75 7.86
C LYS A 293 -25.28 -15.22 8.11
N ASN A 294 -24.98 -15.68 9.32
CA ASN A 294 -25.20 -17.05 9.80
C ASN A 294 -24.42 -18.15 9.04
N LYS A 295 -23.51 -17.79 8.14
CA LYS A 295 -22.68 -18.77 7.45
C LYS A 295 -21.52 -19.23 8.32
N ARG A 296 -21.22 -20.52 8.18
CA ARG A 296 -20.03 -21.16 8.80
C ARG A 296 -18.86 -20.95 7.85
N VAL A 297 -17.86 -20.19 8.29
CA VAL A 297 -16.74 -19.82 7.41
C VAL A 297 -15.40 -20.25 7.99
N GLY A 298 -14.50 -20.69 7.11
CA GLY A 298 -13.09 -20.74 7.40
C GLY A 298 -12.44 -19.41 7.02
N ALA A 299 -11.42 -18.97 7.74
CA ALA A 299 -10.70 -17.75 7.39
C ALA A 299 -9.19 -18.00 7.31
N PHE A 300 -8.51 -17.42 6.32
CA PHE A 300 -7.06 -17.35 6.33
C PHE A 300 -6.55 -15.98 5.90
N SER A 301 -5.41 -15.58 6.44
CA SER A 301 -4.80 -14.29 6.08
C SER A 301 -3.29 -14.28 6.34
N GLY A 302 -2.55 -13.59 5.45
CA GLY A 302 -1.13 -13.29 5.55
C GLY A 302 -0.92 -11.77 5.53
N ILE A 303 -1.53 -11.06 6.47
CA ILE A 303 -1.46 -9.61 6.65
C ILE A 303 -0.93 -9.24 8.04
N ALA A 304 -0.45 -8.01 8.20
CA ALA A 304 0.18 -7.55 9.45
C ALA A 304 -0.75 -7.56 10.68
N VAL A 305 -2.08 -7.39 10.50
CA VAL A 305 -3.07 -7.35 11.60
C VAL A 305 -4.26 -8.25 11.24
N PRO A 306 -4.12 -9.59 11.38
CA PRO A 306 -5.16 -10.55 11.03
C PRO A 306 -6.44 -10.40 11.88
N GLU A 307 -6.30 -9.96 13.12
CA GLU A 307 -7.42 -9.75 14.04
C GLU A 307 -8.46 -8.75 13.49
N SER A 308 -8.01 -7.73 12.78
CA SER A 308 -8.91 -6.73 12.18
C SER A 308 -9.78 -7.35 11.07
N PHE A 309 -9.21 -8.23 10.27
CA PHE A 309 -9.93 -8.97 9.23
C PHE A 309 -10.95 -9.94 9.85
N GLU A 310 -10.53 -10.72 10.84
CA GLU A 310 -11.42 -11.65 11.56
C GLU A 310 -12.57 -10.90 12.25
N LYS A 311 -12.28 -9.70 12.81
CA LYS A 311 -13.31 -8.84 13.40
C LYS A 311 -14.34 -8.43 12.35
N PHE A 312 -13.93 -7.99 11.16
CA PHE A 312 -14.87 -7.67 10.08
C PHE A 312 -15.80 -8.85 9.77
N LEU A 313 -15.27 -10.07 9.67
CA LEU A 313 -16.10 -11.23 9.39
C LEU A 313 -17.14 -11.51 10.49
N ARG A 314 -16.75 -11.35 11.76
CA ARG A 314 -17.69 -11.51 12.91
C ARG A 314 -18.74 -10.41 12.94
N ASP A 315 -18.32 -9.16 12.73
CA ASP A 315 -19.22 -7.99 12.72
C ASP A 315 -20.26 -8.08 11.58
N LEU A 316 -19.91 -8.75 10.49
CA LEU A 316 -20.80 -9.03 9.36
C LEU A 316 -21.70 -10.29 9.58
N GLY A 317 -21.61 -10.94 10.74
CA GLY A 317 -22.44 -12.07 11.12
C GLY A 317 -21.93 -13.44 10.66
N GLY A 318 -20.68 -13.54 10.20
CA GLY A 318 -20.03 -14.80 9.88
C GLY A 318 -19.63 -15.61 11.13
N LYS A 319 -19.92 -16.90 11.13
CA LYS A 319 -19.50 -17.84 12.18
C LYS A 319 -18.16 -18.45 11.78
N ILE A 320 -17.07 -17.91 12.36
CA ILE A 320 -15.72 -18.39 12.05
C ILE A 320 -15.46 -19.71 12.77
N GLU A 321 -15.33 -20.81 12.01
CA GLU A 321 -15.07 -22.15 12.54
C GLU A 321 -13.57 -22.40 12.75
N PHE A 322 -12.72 -21.79 11.91
CA PHE A 322 -11.27 -21.83 12.07
C PHE A 322 -10.61 -20.61 11.44
N THR A 323 -9.40 -20.31 11.92
CA THR A 323 -8.53 -19.27 11.34
C THR A 323 -7.14 -19.84 11.10
N ARG A 324 -6.55 -19.50 9.94
CA ARG A 324 -5.15 -19.76 9.64
C ARG A 324 -4.44 -18.43 9.40
N ARG A 325 -3.46 -18.12 10.24
CA ARG A 325 -2.68 -16.88 10.18
C ARG A 325 -1.29 -17.17 9.64
N PHE A 326 -0.89 -16.45 8.62
CA PHE A 326 0.41 -16.52 7.98
C PHE A 326 1.18 -15.22 8.18
N LEU A 327 2.48 -15.24 7.93
CA LEU A 327 3.31 -14.04 7.97
C LEU A 327 2.88 -13.04 6.89
N ASP A 328 3.07 -11.75 7.14
CA ASP A 328 2.74 -10.72 6.13
C ASP A 328 3.57 -10.94 4.85
N HIS A 329 2.89 -10.85 3.72
CA HIS A 329 3.43 -11.19 2.39
C HIS A 329 3.82 -12.66 2.20
N TYR A 330 3.23 -13.56 2.95
CA TYR A 330 3.45 -15.01 2.76
C TYR A 330 3.04 -15.44 1.35
N ARG A 331 3.84 -16.31 0.73
CA ARG A 331 3.52 -16.98 -0.53
C ARG A 331 2.99 -18.36 -0.22
N PHE A 332 1.71 -18.56 -0.48
CA PHE A 332 1.04 -19.82 -0.18
C PHE A 332 1.56 -20.95 -1.05
N THR A 333 1.70 -22.12 -0.45
CA THR A 333 2.08 -23.38 -1.13
C THR A 333 0.86 -24.26 -1.37
N SER A 334 0.99 -25.24 -2.25
CA SER A 334 -0.06 -26.25 -2.47
C SER A 334 -0.40 -27.04 -1.19
N ASP A 335 0.60 -27.27 -0.33
CA ASP A 335 0.41 -27.96 0.94
C ASP A 335 -0.40 -27.13 1.94
N ASP A 336 -0.18 -25.82 1.97
CA ASP A 336 -0.98 -24.91 2.80
C ASP A 336 -2.46 -24.98 2.40
N PHE A 337 -2.75 -24.92 1.10
CA PHE A 337 -4.12 -25.00 0.61
C PHE A 337 -4.74 -26.38 0.85
N SER A 338 -3.99 -27.45 0.63
CA SER A 338 -4.46 -28.81 0.92
C SER A 338 -4.85 -28.94 2.40
N SER A 339 -4.08 -28.33 3.30
CA SER A 339 -4.38 -28.32 4.73
C SER A 339 -5.61 -27.48 5.07
N ILE A 340 -5.74 -26.28 4.44
CA ILE A 340 -6.88 -25.37 4.63
C ILE A 340 -8.18 -26.03 4.13
N PHE A 341 -8.17 -26.63 2.93
CA PHE A 341 -9.36 -27.26 2.37
C PHE A 341 -9.78 -28.49 3.15
N ARG A 342 -8.83 -29.31 3.63
CA ARG A 342 -9.13 -30.46 4.49
C ARG A 342 -9.82 -30.01 5.78
N GLU A 343 -9.27 -29.00 6.49
CA GLU A 343 -9.89 -28.46 7.69
C GLU A 343 -11.29 -27.88 7.41
N ALA A 344 -11.46 -27.21 6.27
CA ALA A 344 -12.74 -26.68 5.83
C ALA A 344 -13.81 -27.76 5.63
N GLN A 345 -13.43 -28.89 5.03
CA GLN A 345 -14.31 -30.04 4.83
C GLN A 345 -14.62 -30.75 6.16
N GLU A 346 -13.64 -31.00 7.03
CA GLU A 346 -13.82 -31.59 8.34
C GLU A 346 -14.79 -30.78 9.21
N LYS A 347 -14.65 -29.46 9.19
CA LYS A 347 -15.50 -28.53 9.94
C LYS A 347 -16.81 -28.17 9.22
N LYS A 348 -17.02 -28.69 8.01
CA LYS A 348 -18.22 -28.48 7.18
C LYS A 348 -18.55 -26.98 7.06
N VAL A 349 -17.57 -26.16 6.69
CA VAL A 349 -17.81 -24.73 6.43
C VAL A 349 -18.52 -24.53 5.08
N ASP A 350 -19.34 -23.50 4.99
CA ASP A 350 -20.05 -23.15 3.75
C ASP A 350 -19.05 -22.64 2.69
N PHE A 351 -18.06 -21.87 3.11
CA PHE A 351 -16.99 -21.34 2.26
C PHE A 351 -15.81 -20.80 3.11
N ILE A 352 -14.73 -20.46 2.42
CA ILE A 352 -13.53 -19.88 3.02
C ILE A 352 -13.45 -18.41 2.62
N VAL A 353 -13.02 -17.53 3.55
CA VAL A 353 -12.80 -16.10 3.27
C VAL A 353 -11.34 -15.74 3.52
N THR A 354 -10.80 -14.95 2.61
CA THR A 354 -9.44 -14.37 2.74
C THR A 354 -9.46 -12.86 2.47
N THR A 355 -8.32 -12.21 2.59
CA THR A 355 -8.18 -10.80 2.22
C THR A 355 -7.91 -10.67 0.72
N GLU A 356 -8.24 -9.52 0.13
CA GLU A 356 -7.91 -9.23 -1.26
C GLU A 356 -6.39 -9.29 -1.51
N LYS A 357 -5.58 -8.80 -0.55
CA LYS A 357 -4.12 -8.85 -0.61
C LYS A 357 -3.57 -10.28 -0.65
N ASP A 358 -4.26 -11.21 -0.01
CA ASP A 358 -3.88 -12.62 -0.05
C ASP A 358 -4.40 -13.33 -1.30
N ALA A 359 -5.60 -12.98 -1.74
CA ALA A 359 -6.19 -13.56 -2.95
C ALA A 359 -5.33 -13.36 -4.21
N VAL A 360 -4.69 -12.20 -4.35
CA VAL A 360 -3.79 -11.93 -5.50
C VAL A 360 -2.50 -12.75 -5.50
N ARG A 361 -2.18 -13.43 -4.39
CA ARG A 361 -1.01 -14.34 -4.25
C ARG A 361 -1.36 -15.79 -4.51
N ILE A 362 -2.63 -16.09 -4.70
CA ILE A 362 -3.12 -17.42 -5.02
C ILE A 362 -3.00 -17.63 -6.53
N ALA A 363 -2.53 -18.79 -6.95
CA ALA A 363 -2.48 -19.12 -8.37
C ALA A 363 -3.90 -19.18 -8.94
N ALA A 364 -4.12 -18.53 -10.09
CA ALA A 364 -5.46 -18.39 -10.66
C ALA A 364 -6.13 -19.72 -11.04
N ASP A 365 -5.33 -20.73 -11.32
CA ASP A 365 -5.72 -22.09 -11.72
C ASP A 365 -5.86 -23.05 -10.53
N MET A 366 -5.74 -22.55 -9.28
CA MET A 366 -5.80 -23.40 -8.11
C MET A 366 -7.20 -24.03 -7.93
N PRO A 367 -7.28 -25.37 -7.82
CA PRO A 367 -8.55 -26.02 -7.59
C PRO A 367 -9.09 -25.70 -6.19
N CYS A 368 -10.32 -25.23 -6.11
CA CYS A 368 -10.99 -24.87 -4.87
C CYS A 368 -12.17 -25.81 -4.59
N PRO A 369 -11.96 -26.96 -3.89
CA PRO A 369 -13.02 -27.91 -3.56
C PRO A 369 -14.07 -27.33 -2.60
N VAL A 370 -13.72 -26.28 -1.88
CA VAL A 370 -14.63 -25.44 -1.09
C VAL A 370 -14.57 -24.04 -1.69
N PRO A 371 -15.71 -23.34 -1.89
CA PRO A 371 -15.68 -21.98 -2.44
C PRO A 371 -14.80 -21.06 -1.61
N VAL A 372 -13.96 -20.25 -2.28
CA VAL A 372 -13.10 -19.26 -1.65
C VAL A 372 -13.57 -17.88 -2.09
N TYR A 373 -13.74 -16.98 -1.14
CA TYR A 373 -14.06 -15.58 -1.38
C TYR A 373 -12.98 -14.69 -0.77
N TYR A 374 -12.78 -13.53 -1.32
CA TYR A 374 -12.03 -12.49 -0.63
C TYR A 374 -12.90 -11.28 -0.31
N LEU A 375 -12.61 -10.68 0.84
CA LEU A 375 -13.32 -9.49 1.29
C LEU A 375 -12.72 -8.26 0.63
N ARG A 376 -13.52 -7.60 -0.21
CA ARG A 376 -13.17 -6.33 -0.82
C ARG A 376 -13.35 -5.19 0.16
N LEU A 377 -12.31 -4.38 0.33
CA LEU A 377 -12.34 -3.18 1.15
C LEU A 377 -12.25 -1.93 0.27
N GLU A 378 -13.02 -0.91 0.59
CA GLU A 378 -12.91 0.43 -0.01
C GLU A 378 -12.69 1.49 1.06
N ILE A 379 -12.15 2.63 0.65
CA ILE A 379 -12.04 3.81 1.50
C ILE A 379 -13.37 4.56 1.53
N GLU A 380 -13.91 4.70 2.74
CA GLU A 380 -14.98 5.64 3.06
C GLU A 380 -14.38 6.91 3.62
N ILE A 381 -14.76 8.08 3.11
CA ILE A 381 -14.39 9.36 3.68
C ILE A 381 -15.42 9.70 4.74
N LEU A 382 -14.95 9.81 5.98
CA LEU A 382 -15.80 10.09 7.14
C LEU A 382 -15.94 11.59 7.39
N GLN A 383 -14.85 12.35 7.14
CA GLN A 383 -14.80 13.80 7.26
C GLN A 383 -13.90 14.38 6.18
N GLY A 384 -14.16 15.62 5.75
CA GLY A 384 -13.39 16.30 4.69
C GLY A 384 -13.74 15.83 3.27
N ALA A 385 -15.00 15.46 3.01
CA ALA A 385 -15.43 15.04 1.66
C ALA A 385 -15.35 16.21 0.65
N ALA A 386 -15.60 17.45 1.09
CA ALA A 386 -15.41 18.64 0.27
C ALA A 386 -13.93 18.83 -0.09
N ASP A 387 -13.03 18.70 0.87
CA ASP A 387 -11.57 18.81 0.68
C ASP A 387 -11.04 17.72 -0.25
N PHE A 388 -11.59 16.48 -0.16
CA PHE A 388 -11.26 15.42 -1.12
C PHE A 388 -11.67 15.79 -2.54
N ASN A 389 -12.89 16.31 -2.73
CA ASN A 389 -13.36 16.74 -4.05
C ASN A 389 -12.54 17.90 -4.58
N GLU A 390 -12.21 18.89 -3.73
CA GLU A 390 -11.33 19.99 -4.09
C GLU A 390 -9.93 19.49 -4.50
N ALA A 391 -9.36 18.53 -3.79
CA ALA A 391 -8.07 17.93 -4.16
C ALA A 391 -8.12 17.30 -5.56
N VAL A 392 -9.22 16.63 -5.90
CA VAL A 392 -9.41 16.06 -7.25
C VAL A 392 -9.61 17.17 -8.29
N GLU A 393 -10.39 18.21 -7.97
CA GLU A 393 -10.65 19.33 -8.87
C GLU A 393 -9.40 20.15 -9.18
N ARG A 394 -8.54 20.39 -8.21
CA ARG A 394 -7.23 21.03 -8.42
C ARG A 394 -6.37 20.31 -9.47
N ILE A 395 -6.51 19.00 -9.57
CA ILE A 395 -5.82 18.21 -10.61
C ILE A 395 -6.57 18.25 -11.94
N CYS A 396 -7.91 18.19 -11.91
CA CYS A 396 -8.71 18.18 -13.13
C CYS A 396 -8.72 19.55 -13.83
N PHE A 397 -8.74 20.63 -13.04
CA PHE A 397 -8.90 22.00 -13.52
C PHE A 397 -7.84 22.95 -12.92
N PRO A 398 -6.55 22.80 -13.28
CA PRO A 398 -5.46 23.57 -12.66
C PRO A 398 -5.54 25.09 -12.86
N GLY A 399 -6.40 25.56 -13.76
CA GLY A 399 -6.66 26.99 -13.97
C GLY A 399 -7.84 27.57 -13.19
N ALA A 400 -8.74 26.74 -12.67
CA ALA A 400 -9.92 27.20 -11.93
C ALA A 400 -9.63 27.54 -10.46
N ALA A 401 -8.55 27.02 -9.89
CA ALA A 401 -8.12 27.25 -8.51
C ALA A 401 -7.36 28.58 -8.30
N ALA A 402 -7.24 29.41 -9.33
CA ALA A 402 -6.56 30.72 -9.30
C ALA A 402 -7.53 31.94 -9.21
N LEU A 403 -8.80 31.71 -8.92
CA LEU A 403 -9.74 32.78 -8.61
C LEU A 403 -9.91 32.89 -7.09
N PRO A 404 -9.84 34.10 -6.53
CA PRO A 404 -9.66 34.39 -5.12
C PRO A 404 -10.76 33.89 -4.20
#